data_bb87d11d148b9fe0698b6966c83d8d13
#
_entry.id   bb87d11d148b9fe0698b6966c83d8d13
#
_cell.length_a   1.000
_cell.length_b   1.000
_cell.length_c   1.000
_cell.angle_alpha   90.00
_cell.angle_beta   90.00
_cell.angle_gamma   90.00
#
_symmetry.space_group_name_H-M   'P 1'
#
loop_
_entity.id
_entity.type
_entity.pdbx_description
1 polymer ?
#
loop_
_entity_poly.entity_id
_entity_poly.type
_entity_poly.pdbx_seq_one_letter_code
_entity_poly.pdbx_strand_id
1 'polypeptide(L)'
;YGFGWAQAKSQGDIVLRLYGQARARGAEYWGEEYEQTDLWLLGNDVPERGQQWYQQQTEAFKKNLDAFAAGINDYAKKYPETLDPKVLKVLPVSGVDVVTHAHRLMNFIYVASPSRVIGERAPPLKAGSNTYAVAPAKSASGNTLLLQNPHLPWATGFFTYYEAHLSSPDFEMYGATQVGLPVIRFAFNQRMGISNTVNRIPGATTYHLTLKEDGYLFDGEVLPFKTTEKTYRVLQQNGTLKEKILAVRKSVHGAVFERQDGETVALRVAGLDRPGMLQQYFDMLQATSFAEFTK
;
A
#
# COMPACT_ATOMS: atom_id res chain seq x y z
N TYR A 1 -7.72 7.21 16.37
CA TYR A 1 -7.16 6.39 17.44
C TYR A 1 -7.92 5.07 17.59
N GLY A 2 -9.21 5.09 17.94
CA GLY A 2 -10.02 3.91 18.19
C GLY A 2 -10.02 2.88 17.05
N PHE A 3 -9.96 3.33 15.80
CA PHE A 3 -9.90 2.45 14.62
C PHE A 3 -8.55 1.70 14.54
N GLY A 4 -7.42 2.37 14.84
CA GLY A 4 -6.11 1.71 14.91
C GLY A 4 -6.02 0.69 16.06
N TRP A 5 -6.54 1.05 17.23
CA TRP A 5 -6.66 0.15 18.37
C TRP A 5 -7.47 -1.11 18.03
N ALA A 6 -8.65 -0.93 17.40
CA ALA A 6 -9.54 -2.03 17.05
C ALA A 6 -8.92 -2.97 16.00
N GLN A 7 -8.24 -2.42 14.99
CA GLN A 7 -7.50 -3.24 14.02
C GLN A 7 -6.34 -4.00 14.68
N ALA A 8 -5.59 -3.37 15.58
CA ALA A 8 -4.52 -4.05 16.32
C ALA A 8 -5.07 -5.18 17.20
N LYS A 9 -6.22 -4.97 17.86
CA LYS A 9 -6.88 -6.00 18.68
C LYS A 9 -7.26 -7.25 17.88
N SER A 10 -7.76 -7.06 16.67
CA SER A 10 -8.31 -8.17 15.88
C SER A 10 -7.33 -8.74 14.86
N GLN A 11 -6.38 -7.92 14.35
CA GLN A 11 -5.50 -8.24 13.24
C GLN A 11 -4.08 -7.69 13.43
N GLY A 12 -3.64 -7.49 14.67
CA GLY A 12 -2.38 -6.81 14.98
C GLY A 12 -1.16 -7.45 14.34
N ASP A 13 -1.09 -8.77 14.30
CA ASP A 13 0.01 -9.50 13.65
C ASP A 13 0.10 -9.19 12.15
N ILE A 14 -1.07 -9.14 11.49
CA ILE A 14 -1.12 -8.82 10.05
C ILE A 14 -0.71 -7.36 9.84
N VAL A 15 -1.27 -6.42 10.60
CA VAL A 15 -0.97 -4.98 10.48
C VAL A 15 0.52 -4.72 10.66
N LEU A 16 1.13 -5.24 11.72
CA LEU A 16 2.54 -5.04 12.01
C LEU A 16 3.44 -5.69 10.94
N ARG A 17 3.07 -6.89 10.46
CA ARG A 17 3.80 -7.54 9.36
C ARG A 17 3.73 -6.70 8.07
N LEU A 18 2.57 -6.16 7.72
CA LEU A 18 2.40 -5.32 6.55
C LEU A 18 3.23 -4.03 6.63
N TYR A 19 3.32 -3.42 7.82
CA TYR A 19 4.12 -2.22 8.03
C TYR A 19 5.62 -2.50 8.00
N GLY A 20 6.05 -3.61 8.59
CA GLY A 20 7.44 -4.05 8.50
C GLY A 20 7.89 -4.30 7.06
N GLN A 21 7.02 -4.91 6.24
CA GLN A 21 7.26 -5.07 4.81
C GLN A 21 7.26 -3.72 4.08
N ALA A 22 6.35 -2.79 4.41
CA ALA A 22 6.28 -1.48 3.77
C ALA A 22 7.54 -0.64 4.00
N ARG A 23 8.21 -0.84 5.14
CA ARG A 23 9.53 -0.26 5.43
C ARG A 23 10.65 -0.83 4.57
N ALA A 24 10.39 -1.86 3.75
CA ALA A 24 11.41 -2.68 3.07
C ALA A 24 12.44 -3.26 4.07
N ARG A 25 11.95 -3.75 5.19
CA ARG A 25 12.73 -4.35 6.28
C ARG A 25 12.22 -5.74 6.67
N GLY A 26 11.46 -6.39 5.79
CA GLY A 26 10.96 -7.74 6.03
C GLY A 26 12.08 -8.74 6.24
N ALA A 27 13.13 -8.68 5.44
CA ALA A 27 14.32 -9.54 5.58
C ALA A 27 15.09 -9.30 6.88
N GLU A 28 15.14 -8.07 7.36
CA GLU A 28 15.75 -7.73 8.65
C GLU A 28 14.93 -8.28 9.83
N TYR A 29 13.61 -8.24 9.72
CA TYR A 29 12.74 -8.69 10.79
C TYR A 29 12.54 -10.20 10.81
N TRP A 30 12.42 -10.85 9.64
CA TRP A 30 11.91 -12.22 9.59
C TRP A 30 12.75 -13.20 8.77
N GLY A 31 13.74 -12.73 7.98
CA GLY A 31 14.66 -13.60 7.28
C GLY A 31 14.64 -13.46 5.75
N GLU A 32 15.46 -14.28 5.11
CA GLU A 32 15.80 -14.19 3.70
C GLU A 32 14.58 -14.30 2.75
N GLU A 33 13.53 -14.98 3.16
CA GLU A 33 12.30 -15.12 2.36
C GLU A 33 11.63 -13.80 2.01
N TYR A 34 11.93 -12.72 2.74
CA TYR A 34 11.43 -11.38 2.46
C TYR A 34 12.36 -10.52 1.61
N GLU A 35 13.59 -10.99 1.34
CA GLU A 35 14.63 -10.17 0.70
C GLU A 35 14.20 -9.67 -0.68
N GLN A 36 13.61 -10.51 -1.52
CA GLN A 36 13.16 -10.10 -2.85
C GLN A 36 12.08 -9.00 -2.79
N THR A 37 11.17 -9.10 -1.82
CA THR A 37 10.16 -8.05 -1.61
C THR A 37 10.81 -6.74 -1.17
N ASP A 38 11.80 -6.79 -0.27
CA ASP A 38 12.50 -5.60 0.20
C ASP A 38 13.30 -4.95 -0.94
N LEU A 39 14.00 -5.74 -1.76
CA LEU A 39 14.74 -5.24 -2.93
C LEU A 39 13.82 -4.55 -3.95
N TRP A 40 12.63 -5.11 -4.19
CA TRP A 40 11.59 -4.49 -5.03
C TRP A 40 11.17 -3.12 -4.52
N LEU A 41 10.92 -3.00 -3.21
CA LEU A 41 10.49 -1.75 -2.58
C LEU A 41 11.61 -0.73 -2.48
N LEU A 42 12.84 -1.16 -2.15
CA LEU A 42 14.03 -0.30 -2.14
C LEU A 42 14.37 0.22 -3.53
N GLY A 43 14.31 -0.64 -4.56
CA GLY A 43 14.54 -0.25 -5.96
C GLY A 43 13.57 0.83 -6.45
N ASN A 44 12.34 0.83 -5.92
CA ASN A 44 11.29 1.79 -6.26
C ASN A 44 11.19 2.98 -5.29
N ASP A 45 12.12 3.16 -4.34
CA ASP A 45 12.11 4.22 -3.31
C ASP A 45 10.82 4.27 -2.49
N VAL A 46 10.20 3.14 -2.20
CA VAL A 46 8.90 3.12 -1.51
C VAL A 46 8.98 3.70 -0.09
N PRO A 47 9.98 3.36 0.75
CA PRO A 47 10.10 3.95 2.08
C PRO A 47 10.35 5.46 2.04
N GLU A 48 11.25 5.92 1.19
CA GLU A 48 11.60 7.35 1.05
C GLU A 48 10.42 8.16 0.54
N ARG A 49 9.67 7.62 -0.43
CA ARG A 49 8.47 8.26 -0.94
C ARG A 49 7.34 8.29 0.09
N GLY A 50 7.19 7.23 0.87
CA GLY A 50 6.24 7.20 1.98
C GLY A 50 6.51 8.31 2.99
N GLN A 51 7.78 8.54 3.35
CA GLN A 51 8.20 9.66 4.19
C GLN A 51 7.87 11.02 3.55
N GLN A 52 8.18 11.19 2.26
CA GLN A 52 7.85 12.42 1.52
C GLN A 52 6.35 12.64 1.44
N TRP A 53 5.57 11.62 1.14
CA TRP A 53 4.12 11.70 1.05
C TRP A 53 3.47 12.03 2.39
N TYR A 54 3.97 11.48 3.50
CA TYR A 54 3.50 11.86 4.83
C TYR A 54 3.75 13.34 5.10
N GLN A 55 4.93 13.88 4.76
CA GLN A 55 5.24 15.31 4.95
C GLN A 55 4.33 16.22 4.13
N GLN A 56 3.85 15.76 2.98
CA GLN A 56 2.98 16.51 2.07
C GLN A 56 1.49 16.44 2.44
N GLN A 57 1.10 15.66 3.46
CA GLN A 57 -0.28 15.65 3.96
C GLN A 57 -0.61 16.95 4.69
N THR A 58 -1.90 17.30 4.73
CA THR A 58 -2.36 18.41 5.58
C THR A 58 -2.10 18.12 7.06
N GLU A 59 -1.88 19.15 7.87
CA GLU A 59 -1.64 18.98 9.31
C GLU A 59 -2.82 18.26 10.01
N ALA A 60 -4.05 18.55 9.58
CA ALA A 60 -5.23 17.85 10.10
C ALA A 60 -5.19 16.34 9.78
N PHE A 61 -4.80 15.97 8.56
CA PHE A 61 -4.76 14.58 8.18
C PHE A 61 -3.55 13.83 8.78
N LYS A 62 -2.40 14.50 8.97
CA LYS A 62 -1.27 13.94 9.73
C LYS A 62 -1.70 13.54 11.14
N LYS A 63 -2.48 14.41 11.84
CA LYS A 63 -3.02 14.06 13.16
C LYS A 63 -3.89 12.80 13.13
N ASN A 64 -4.67 12.59 12.07
CA ASN A 64 -5.49 11.38 11.92
C ASN A 64 -4.62 10.14 11.70
N LEU A 65 -3.59 10.25 10.86
CA LEU A 65 -2.62 9.17 10.60
C LEU A 65 -1.86 8.79 11.88
N ASP A 66 -1.37 9.78 12.60
CA ASP A 66 -0.61 9.57 13.85
C ASP A 66 -1.51 9.01 14.96
N ALA A 67 -2.75 9.47 15.06
CA ALA A 67 -3.71 8.92 16.01
C ALA A 67 -4.06 7.46 15.70
N PHE A 68 -4.16 7.09 14.42
CA PHE A 68 -4.36 5.70 14.01
C PHE A 68 -3.16 4.82 14.42
N ALA A 69 -1.93 5.28 14.14
CA ALA A 69 -0.71 4.59 14.54
C ALA A 69 -0.56 4.50 16.07
N ALA A 70 -0.91 5.55 16.80
CA ALA A 70 -0.91 5.56 18.26
C ALA A 70 -1.87 4.50 18.84
N GLY A 71 -3.06 4.34 18.24
CA GLY A 71 -3.99 3.28 18.65
C GLY A 71 -3.39 1.88 18.51
N ILE A 72 -2.65 1.61 17.44
CA ILE A 72 -1.94 0.34 17.23
C ILE A 72 -0.86 0.14 18.30
N ASN A 73 -0.03 1.16 18.51
CA ASN A 73 1.07 1.11 19.48
C ASN A 73 0.58 0.88 20.92
N ASP A 74 -0.46 1.61 21.31
CA ASP A 74 -1.01 1.52 22.67
C ASP A 74 -1.68 0.18 22.92
N TYR A 75 -2.38 -0.40 21.91
CA TYR A 75 -2.89 -1.76 22.01
C TYR A 75 -1.75 -2.77 22.22
N ALA A 76 -0.74 -2.73 21.35
CA ALA A 76 0.38 -3.64 21.40
C ALA A 76 1.19 -3.51 22.72
N LYS A 77 1.32 -2.30 23.26
CA LYS A 77 1.94 -2.06 24.56
C LYS A 77 1.12 -2.62 25.70
N LYS A 78 -0.21 -2.52 25.63
CA LYS A 78 -1.11 -2.94 26.71
C LYS A 78 -1.34 -4.45 26.74
N TYR A 79 -1.34 -5.08 25.57
CA TYR A 79 -1.66 -6.51 25.40
C TYR A 79 -0.63 -7.23 24.50
N PRO A 80 0.69 -7.13 24.82
CA PRO A 80 1.73 -7.73 23.99
C PRO A 80 1.61 -9.24 23.85
N GLU A 81 1.03 -9.91 24.85
CA GLU A 81 0.80 -11.36 24.89
C GLU A 81 -0.22 -11.85 23.86
N THR A 82 -1.03 -10.95 23.29
CA THR A 82 -2.01 -11.28 22.24
C THR A 82 -1.42 -11.24 20.84
N LEU A 83 -0.15 -10.83 20.70
CA LEU A 83 0.55 -10.65 19.44
C LEU A 83 1.72 -11.64 19.32
N ASP A 84 2.01 -12.06 18.08
CA ASP A 84 3.21 -12.86 17.80
C ASP A 84 4.46 -12.05 18.18
N PRO A 85 5.34 -12.55 19.08
CA PRO A 85 6.57 -11.85 19.45
C PRO A 85 7.45 -11.45 18.27
N LYS A 86 7.34 -12.16 17.14
CA LYS A 86 8.09 -11.85 15.91
C LYS A 86 7.68 -10.55 15.26
N VAL A 87 6.44 -10.09 15.44
CA VAL A 87 5.99 -8.82 14.83
C VAL A 87 6.21 -7.61 15.74
N LEU A 88 6.40 -7.83 17.05
CA LEU A 88 6.63 -6.74 18.02
C LEU A 88 7.88 -5.90 17.73
N LYS A 89 8.88 -6.46 16.99
CA LYS A 89 10.08 -5.71 16.56
C LYS A 89 9.76 -4.57 15.59
N VAL A 90 8.58 -4.54 14.99
CA VAL A 90 8.15 -3.46 14.10
C VAL A 90 7.74 -2.20 14.87
N LEU A 91 7.38 -2.36 16.15
CA LEU A 91 6.97 -1.25 17.01
C LEU A 91 8.15 -0.32 17.36
N PRO A 92 7.90 0.98 17.54
CA PRO A 92 6.61 1.64 17.30
C PRO A 92 6.35 1.87 15.81
N VAL A 93 5.07 1.94 15.46
CA VAL A 93 4.62 2.38 14.14
C VAL A 93 4.20 3.85 14.18
N SER A 94 4.16 4.51 13.01
CA SER A 94 3.90 5.94 12.88
C SER A 94 2.97 6.23 11.70
N GLY A 95 2.51 7.47 11.55
CA GLY A 95 1.76 7.90 10.37
C GLY A 95 2.51 7.70 9.05
N VAL A 96 3.85 7.73 9.09
CA VAL A 96 4.70 7.40 7.93
C VAL A 96 4.48 5.96 7.49
N ASP A 97 4.41 5.00 8.42
CA ASP A 97 4.19 3.59 8.11
C ASP A 97 2.82 3.36 7.45
N VAL A 98 1.80 4.08 7.93
CA VAL A 98 0.46 4.04 7.36
C VAL A 98 0.47 4.49 5.90
N VAL A 99 1.10 5.63 5.61
CA VAL A 99 1.21 6.17 4.24
C VAL A 99 2.07 5.28 3.36
N THR A 100 3.19 4.78 3.88
CA THR A 100 4.11 3.89 3.15
C THR A 100 3.42 2.58 2.79
N HIS A 101 2.63 2.01 3.72
CA HIS A 101 1.84 0.80 3.44
C HIS A 101 0.78 1.04 2.37
N ALA A 102 0.04 2.14 2.43
CA ALA A 102 -0.93 2.49 1.40
C ALA A 102 -0.26 2.68 0.03
N HIS A 103 0.88 3.38 0.00
CA HIS A 103 1.70 3.56 -1.20
C HIS A 103 2.19 2.22 -1.78
N ARG A 104 2.78 1.35 -0.95
CA ARG A 104 3.18 0.00 -1.34
C ARG A 104 2.00 -0.77 -1.93
N LEU A 105 0.87 -0.82 -1.22
CA LEU A 105 -0.29 -1.59 -1.62
C LEU A 105 -0.84 -1.15 -2.98
N MET A 106 -1.07 0.15 -3.15
CA MET A 106 -1.72 0.67 -4.36
C MET A 106 -0.77 0.69 -5.55
N ASN A 107 0.46 1.20 -5.39
CA ASN A 107 1.36 1.42 -6.51
C ASN A 107 2.23 0.20 -6.83
N PHE A 108 2.65 -0.59 -5.83
CA PHE A 108 3.65 -1.64 -6.00
C PHE A 108 3.15 -3.07 -5.73
N ILE A 109 1.85 -3.23 -5.51
CA ILE A 109 1.16 -4.52 -5.52
C ILE A 109 0.06 -4.53 -6.58
N TYR A 110 -0.87 -3.54 -6.55
CA TYR A 110 -1.99 -3.52 -7.50
C TYR A 110 -1.62 -2.97 -8.88
N VAL A 111 -0.89 -1.86 -8.95
CA VAL A 111 -0.55 -1.20 -10.23
C VAL A 111 0.69 -1.84 -10.86
N ALA A 112 1.80 -1.91 -10.14
CA ALA A 112 3.05 -2.47 -10.61
C ALA A 112 3.51 -3.59 -9.67
N SER A 113 3.25 -4.86 -10.02
CA SER A 113 3.72 -6.00 -9.24
C SER A 113 5.04 -6.55 -9.79
N PRO A 114 5.90 -7.17 -8.96
CA PRO A 114 7.11 -7.84 -9.42
C PRO A 114 6.84 -8.84 -10.56
N SER A 115 5.77 -9.64 -10.46
CA SER A 115 5.41 -10.62 -11.47
C SER A 115 5.16 -10.02 -12.86
N ARG A 116 4.59 -8.81 -12.92
CA ARG A 116 4.34 -8.12 -14.19
C ARG A 116 5.58 -7.46 -14.77
N VAL A 117 6.46 -6.94 -13.92
CA VAL A 117 7.59 -6.10 -14.33
C VAL A 117 8.85 -6.94 -14.56
N ILE A 118 9.23 -7.77 -13.60
CA ILE A 118 10.47 -8.54 -13.63
C ILE A 118 10.27 -10.02 -13.96
N GLY A 119 9.04 -10.44 -14.23
CA GLY A 119 8.74 -11.82 -14.61
C GLY A 119 8.79 -12.81 -13.45
N GLU A 120 8.69 -12.34 -12.20
CA GLU A 120 8.63 -13.21 -11.04
C GLU A 120 7.43 -14.17 -11.14
N ARG A 121 7.65 -15.44 -10.92
CA ARG A 121 6.58 -16.45 -10.94
C ARG A 121 5.68 -16.27 -9.72
N ALA A 122 4.57 -15.58 -9.90
CA ALA A 122 3.48 -15.55 -8.94
C ALA A 122 2.24 -16.17 -9.59
N PRO A 123 1.41 -16.89 -8.84
CA PRO A 123 0.12 -17.33 -9.36
C PRO A 123 -0.67 -16.11 -9.82
N PRO A 124 -1.32 -16.17 -11.00
CA PRO A 124 -2.11 -15.04 -11.48
C PRO A 124 -3.20 -14.74 -10.46
N LEU A 125 -3.25 -13.50 -9.99
CA LEU A 125 -4.35 -13.00 -9.18
C LEU A 125 -5.63 -13.10 -10.02
N LYS A 126 -6.43 -14.12 -9.77
CA LYS A 126 -7.81 -14.20 -10.26
C LYS A 126 -8.63 -13.21 -9.43
N ALA A 127 -8.46 -11.93 -9.70
CA ALA A 127 -9.12 -10.84 -9.01
C ALA A 127 -10.08 -10.12 -9.96
N GLY A 128 -11.17 -9.68 -9.41
CA GLY A 128 -12.16 -8.85 -10.06
C GLY A 128 -12.99 -8.16 -9.00
N SER A 129 -14.07 -7.51 -9.40
CA SER A 129 -15.01 -6.92 -8.45
C SER A 129 -16.32 -6.60 -9.15
N ASN A 130 -17.42 -6.67 -8.42
CA ASN A 130 -18.71 -6.17 -8.87
C ASN A 130 -19.23 -5.11 -7.91
N THR A 131 -19.85 -4.08 -8.46
CA THR A 131 -20.63 -3.11 -7.69
C THR A 131 -21.91 -2.79 -8.43
N TYR A 132 -23.00 -2.71 -7.68
CA TYR A 132 -24.32 -2.34 -8.21
C TYR A 132 -24.96 -1.32 -7.28
N ALA A 133 -25.45 -0.23 -7.84
CA ALA A 133 -26.31 0.73 -7.15
C ALA A 133 -27.73 0.59 -7.71
N VAL A 134 -28.71 0.30 -6.83
CA VAL A 134 -30.11 0.17 -7.19
C VAL A 134 -30.87 1.36 -6.63
N ALA A 135 -31.50 2.13 -7.52
CA ALA A 135 -32.29 3.30 -7.12
C ALA A 135 -33.54 2.90 -6.33
N PRO A 136 -34.08 3.76 -5.45
CA PRO A 136 -35.25 3.49 -4.63
C PRO A 136 -36.46 2.96 -5.42
N ALA A 137 -36.72 3.53 -6.59
CA ALA A 137 -37.83 3.13 -7.46
C ALA A 137 -37.72 1.69 -8.01
N LYS A 138 -36.55 1.07 -7.92
CA LYS A 138 -36.26 -0.30 -8.34
C LYS A 138 -36.07 -1.28 -7.18
N SER A 139 -36.16 -0.79 -5.94
CA SER A 139 -36.01 -1.58 -4.73
C SER A 139 -37.38 -1.86 -4.10
N ALA A 140 -37.62 -3.10 -3.69
CA ALA A 140 -38.83 -3.46 -3.00
C ALA A 140 -39.00 -2.74 -1.64
N SER A 141 -37.91 -2.36 -1.00
CA SER A 141 -37.91 -1.61 0.25
C SER A 141 -38.13 -0.10 0.08
N GLY A 142 -38.07 0.41 -1.16
CA GLY A 142 -38.06 1.85 -1.42
C GLY A 142 -36.77 2.58 -1.04
N ASN A 143 -35.72 1.84 -0.64
CA ASN A 143 -34.42 2.37 -0.28
C ASN A 143 -33.39 2.14 -1.38
N THR A 144 -32.35 2.97 -1.45
CA THR A 144 -31.18 2.70 -2.28
C THR A 144 -30.45 1.48 -1.75
N LEU A 145 -30.04 0.58 -2.65
CA LEU A 145 -29.20 -0.57 -2.31
C LEU A 145 -27.83 -0.41 -2.99
N LEU A 146 -26.75 -0.68 -2.26
CA LEU A 146 -25.39 -0.69 -2.78
C LEU A 146 -24.77 -2.07 -2.53
N LEU A 147 -24.49 -2.81 -3.61
CA LEU A 147 -23.68 -4.02 -3.55
C LEU A 147 -22.21 -3.65 -3.70
N GLN A 148 -21.39 -4.18 -2.81
CA GLN A 148 -19.94 -4.02 -2.80
C GLN A 148 -19.32 -5.41 -2.71
N ASN A 149 -18.73 -5.89 -3.80
CA ASN A 149 -18.21 -7.25 -3.88
C ASN A 149 -16.80 -7.30 -4.50
N PRO A 150 -15.75 -7.09 -3.70
CA PRO A 150 -14.37 -7.31 -4.14
C PRO A 150 -14.08 -8.82 -4.22
N HIS A 151 -13.65 -9.30 -5.40
CA HIS A 151 -13.24 -10.69 -5.60
C HIS A 151 -11.72 -10.80 -5.39
N LEU A 152 -11.28 -10.83 -4.15
CA LEU A 152 -9.89 -11.01 -3.79
C LEU A 152 -9.66 -12.41 -3.19
N PRO A 153 -8.44 -12.96 -3.26
CA PRO A 153 -8.13 -14.23 -2.63
C PRO A 153 -8.44 -14.24 -1.13
N TRP A 154 -8.99 -15.34 -0.66
CA TRP A 154 -9.16 -15.58 0.78
C TRP A 154 -7.81 -15.98 1.38
N ALA A 155 -6.92 -15.00 1.47
CA ALA A 155 -5.57 -15.17 1.99
C ALA A 155 -5.29 -14.10 3.05
N THR A 156 -4.44 -14.46 4.01
CA THR A 156 -3.96 -13.51 5.03
C THR A 156 -3.08 -12.42 4.41
N GLY A 157 -2.82 -11.37 5.16
CA GLY A 157 -1.99 -10.26 4.72
C GLY A 157 -2.82 -9.12 4.12
N PHE A 158 -2.32 -8.49 3.05
CA PHE A 158 -2.97 -7.30 2.48
C PHE A 158 -4.34 -7.56 1.81
N PHE A 159 -4.77 -8.81 1.66
CA PHE A 159 -6.12 -9.16 1.22
C PHE A 159 -7.14 -9.23 2.36
N THR A 160 -6.69 -9.18 3.61
CA THR A 160 -7.58 -9.22 4.77
C THR A 160 -8.36 -7.91 4.87
N TYR A 161 -9.68 -8.02 4.99
CA TYR A 161 -10.57 -6.89 5.21
C TYR A 161 -10.93 -6.75 6.68
N TYR A 162 -11.14 -5.51 7.08
CA TYR A 162 -11.68 -5.13 8.37
C TYR A 162 -12.96 -4.33 8.17
N GLU A 163 -14.05 -4.83 8.72
CA GLU A 163 -15.37 -4.19 8.71
C GLU A 163 -15.53 -3.34 9.96
N ALA A 164 -16.01 -2.11 9.81
CA ALA A 164 -16.20 -1.19 10.92
C ALA A 164 -17.34 -0.21 10.71
N HIS A 165 -17.97 0.17 11.83
CA HIS A 165 -18.83 1.33 11.95
C HIS A 165 -18.04 2.41 12.70
N LEU A 166 -17.69 3.49 11.99
CA LEU A 166 -17.04 4.65 12.59
C LEU A 166 -18.08 5.72 12.85
N SER A 167 -18.22 6.10 14.12
CA SER A 167 -19.18 7.10 14.56
C SER A 167 -18.49 8.15 15.43
N SER A 168 -18.72 9.43 15.11
CA SER A 168 -18.27 10.59 15.87
C SER A 168 -19.33 11.69 15.79
N PRO A 169 -19.21 12.78 16.58
CA PRO A 169 -20.14 13.92 16.43
C PRO A 169 -20.19 14.51 15.03
N ASP A 170 -19.07 14.45 14.28
CA ASP A 170 -18.90 15.11 12.99
C ASP A 170 -19.17 14.22 11.79
N PHE A 171 -19.09 12.89 11.95
CA PHE A 171 -19.33 11.96 10.87
C PHE A 171 -19.78 10.57 11.35
N GLU A 172 -20.48 9.87 10.48
CA GLU A 172 -20.87 8.48 10.64
C GLU A 172 -20.67 7.75 9.32
N MET A 173 -19.99 6.60 9.35
CA MET A 173 -19.80 5.74 8.18
C MET A 173 -19.66 4.28 8.57
N TYR A 174 -20.20 3.40 7.74
CA TYR A 174 -20.08 1.96 7.87
C TYR A 174 -19.48 1.36 6.61
N GLY A 175 -18.65 0.35 6.76
CA GLY A 175 -18.10 -0.37 5.60
C GLY A 175 -16.85 -1.15 5.93
N ALA A 176 -16.05 -1.42 4.90
CA ALA A 176 -14.87 -2.27 4.99
C ALA A 176 -13.64 -1.65 4.30
N THR A 177 -12.47 -1.99 4.82
CA THR A 177 -11.17 -1.65 4.22
C THR A 177 -10.18 -2.78 4.41
N GLN A 178 -9.09 -2.78 3.65
CA GLN A 178 -7.97 -3.67 3.97
C GLN A 178 -7.30 -3.24 5.26
N VAL A 179 -6.87 -4.23 6.06
CA VAL A 179 -6.16 -4.00 7.32
C VAL A 179 -4.91 -3.14 7.10
N GLY A 180 -4.60 -2.30 8.08
CA GLY A 180 -3.49 -1.34 8.01
C GLY A 180 -3.83 -0.03 7.30
N LEU A 181 -5.04 0.14 6.75
CA LEU A 181 -5.50 1.40 6.19
C LEU A 181 -6.38 2.17 7.21
N PRO A 182 -6.18 3.50 7.35
CA PRO A 182 -6.90 4.32 8.33
C PRO A 182 -8.25 4.82 7.81
N VAL A 183 -8.59 4.53 6.55
CA VAL A 183 -9.80 4.99 5.88
C VAL A 183 -10.61 3.80 5.38
N ILE A 184 -11.94 3.88 5.43
CA ILE A 184 -12.81 2.84 4.89
C ILE A 184 -12.94 3.05 3.38
N ARG A 185 -12.72 2.01 2.58
CA ARG A 185 -12.69 2.11 1.11
C ARG A 185 -13.99 1.70 0.44
N PHE A 186 -14.73 0.82 1.06
CA PHE A 186 -16.06 0.38 0.63
C PHE A 186 -17.02 0.78 1.73
N ALA A 187 -17.72 1.89 1.55
CA ALA A 187 -18.44 2.50 2.64
C ALA A 187 -19.75 3.14 2.22
N PHE A 188 -20.58 3.37 3.19
CA PHE A 188 -21.74 4.24 3.06
C PHE A 188 -22.00 5.01 4.37
N ASN A 189 -22.64 6.14 4.23
CA ASN A 189 -23.24 6.92 5.29
C ASN A 189 -24.75 7.12 4.97
N GLN A 190 -25.42 7.97 5.73
CA GLN A 190 -26.85 8.22 5.52
C GLN A 190 -27.20 8.90 4.18
N ARG A 191 -26.21 9.46 3.46
CA ARG A 191 -26.38 10.25 2.25
C ARG A 191 -25.76 9.64 1.01
N MET A 192 -24.66 8.95 1.18
CA MET A 192 -23.86 8.44 0.07
C MET A 192 -23.30 7.06 0.35
N GLY A 193 -23.03 6.34 -0.72
CA GLY A 193 -22.24 5.11 -0.70
C GLY A 193 -21.16 5.15 -1.77
N ILE A 194 -20.00 4.57 -1.46
CA ILE A 194 -18.86 4.47 -2.36
C ILE A 194 -18.39 3.03 -2.45
N SER A 195 -18.16 2.58 -3.67
CA SER A 195 -17.57 1.28 -3.96
C SER A 195 -16.57 1.39 -5.10
N ASN A 196 -15.59 0.50 -5.13
CA ASN A 196 -14.53 0.49 -6.13
C ASN A 196 -14.49 -0.84 -6.86
N THR A 197 -14.19 -0.80 -8.14
CA THR A 197 -13.82 -1.98 -8.93
C THR A 197 -12.42 -1.78 -9.51
N VAL A 198 -11.79 -2.88 -9.97
CA VAL A 198 -10.48 -2.79 -10.62
C VAL A 198 -10.62 -1.99 -11.92
N ASN A 199 -9.83 -0.93 -12.03
CA ASN A 199 -9.69 -0.18 -13.26
C ASN A 199 -8.61 -0.85 -14.14
N ARG A 200 -8.91 -1.04 -15.43
CA ARG A 200 -7.99 -1.63 -16.41
C ARG A 200 -7.13 -0.60 -17.13
N ILE A 201 -7.17 0.68 -16.73
CA ILE A 201 -6.26 1.69 -17.27
C ILE A 201 -4.83 1.32 -16.85
N PRO A 202 -3.88 1.22 -17.80
CA PRO A 202 -2.49 0.97 -17.47
C PRO A 202 -1.92 2.09 -16.58
N GLY A 203 -1.67 1.77 -15.32
CA GLY A 203 -1.04 2.70 -14.35
C GLY A 203 0.48 2.57 -14.30
N ALA A 204 1.06 1.61 -15.01
CA ALA A 204 2.49 1.39 -15.09
C ALA A 204 2.90 1.07 -16.53
N THR A 205 4.08 1.56 -16.92
CA THR A 205 4.71 1.27 -18.22
C THR A 205 6.09 0.69 -17.97
N THR A 206 6.39 -0.42 -18.65
CA THR A 206 7.71 -1.04 -18.65
C THR A 206 8.40 -0.70 -19.97
N TYR A 207 9.60 -0.15 -19.89
CA TYR A 207 10.45 0.19 -21.04
C TYR A 207 11.59 -0.81 -21.12
N HIS A 208 11.74 -1.51 -22.23
CA HIS A 208 12.90 -2.36 -22.51
C HIS A 208 14.08 -1.47 -22.89
N LEU A 209 15.18 -1.56 -22.16
CA LEU A 209 16.35 -0.73 -22.36
C LEU A 209 17.38 -1.45 -23.25
N THR A 210 17.83 -0.79 -24.30
CA THR A 210 18.99 -1.25 -25.07
C THR A 210 20.24 -0.78 -24.35
N LEU A 211 20.95 -1.71 -23.71
CA LEU A 211 22.21 -1.41 -23.04
C LEU A 211 23.31 -1.12 -24.05
N LYS A 212 24.13 -0.11 -23.77
CA LYS A 212 25.31 0.23 -24.57
C LYS A 212 26.35 0.85 -23.66
N GLU A 213 27.60 0.33 -23.71
CA GLU A 213 28.66 0.76 -22.81
C GLU A 213 28.23 0.62 -21.35
N ASP A 214 28.43 1.64 -20.50
CA ASP A 214 28.00 1.66 -19.11
C ASP A 214 26.60 2.30 -18.90
N GLY A 215 25.83 2.47 -19.99
CA GLY A 215 24.55 3.16 -20.00
C GLY A 215 23.48 2.45 -20.82
N TYR A 216 22.53 3.23 -21.32
CA TYR A 216 21.42 2.77 -22.16
C TYR A 216 21.18 3.76 -23.32
N LEU A 217 20.68 3.25 -24.44
CA LEU A 217 20.35 4.06 -25.59
C LEU A 217 19.02 4.79 -25.39
N PHE A 218 19.00 6.11 -25.59
CA PHE A 218 17.81 6.96 -25.56
C PHE A 218 17.91 8.04 -26.63
N ASP A 219 16.94 8.11 -27.55
CA ASP A 219 16.88 9.06 -28.67
C ASP A 219 18.18 9.17 -29.49
N GLY A 220 18.87 8.02 -29.68
CA GLY A 220 20.12 7.95 -30.45
C GLY A 220 21.40 8.22 -29.63
N GLU A 221 21.29 8.65 -28.40
CA GLU A 221 22.40 8.93 -27.49
C GLU A 221 22.52 7.86 -26.40
N VAL A 222 23.75 7.65 -25.90
CA VAL A 222 24.00 6.78 -24.75
C VAL A 222 23.93 7.61 -23.46
N LEU A 223 22.94 7.35 -22.64
CA LEU A 223 22.78 8.01 -21.35
C LEU A 223 23.27 7.11 -20.21
N PRO A 224 23.98 7.67 -19.21
CA PRO A 224 24.38 6.92 -18.03
C PRO A 224 23.20 6.66 -17.10
N PHE A 225 23.26 5.56 -16.34
CA PHE A 225 22.33 5.35 -15.23
C PHE A 225 22.66 6.28 -14.06
N LYS A 226 21.61 6.82 -13.43
CA LYS A 226 21.76 7.43 -12.10
C LYS A 226 21.77 6.29 -11.08
N THR A 227 22.92 6.02 -10.46
CA THR A 227 23.07 4.95 -9.48
C THR A 227 23.16 5.54 -8.07
N THR A 228 22.44 4.91 -7.13
CA THR A 228 22.53 5.19 -5.69
C THR A 228 22.66 3.89 -4.94
N GLU A 229 23.44 3.87 -3.86
CA GLU A 229 23.58 2.71 -3.00
C GLU A 229 22.60 2.80 -1.83
N LYS A 230 21.97 1.68 -1.50
CA LYS A 230 21.10 1.53 -0.34
C LYS A 230 21.58 0.35 0.50
N THR A 231 21.79 0.59 1.78
CA THR A 231 22.12 -0.47 2.73
C THR A 231 20.84 -1.09 3.26
N TYR A 232 20.81 -2.42 3.32
CA TYR A 232 19.73 -3.20 3.93
C TYR A 232 20.30 -4.37 4.73
N ARG A 233 19.50 -4.96 5.59
CA ARG A 233 19.94 -6.04 6.48
C ARG A 233 19.07 -7.27 6.33
N VAL A 234 19.69 -8.44 6.45
CA VAL A 234 19.02 -9.74 6.34
C VAL A 234 19.32 -10.55 7.60
N LEU A 235 18.26 -10.96 8.29
CA LEU A 235 18.36 -11.85 9.44
C LEU A 235 18.78 -13.25 8.96
N GLN A 236 19.89 -13.73 9.49
CA GLN A 236 20.43 -15.05 9.16
C GLN A 236 19.82 -16.12 10.08
N GLN A 237 19.92 -17.40 9.71
CA GLN A 237 19.43 -18.53 10.49
C GLN A 237 20.03 -18.63 11.90
N ASN A 238 21.27 -18.16 12.07
CA ASN A 238 21.94 -18.09 13.36
C ASN A 238 21.53 -16.91 14.23
N GLY A 239 20.56 -16.09 13.80
CA GLY A 239 20.07 -14.93 14.53
C GLY A 239 20.89 -13.64 14.34
N THR A 240 21.99 -13.66 13.57
CA THR A 240 22.77 -12.46 13.26
C THR A 240 22.17 -11.68 12.09
N LEU A 241 22.43 -10.37 12.04
CA LEU A 241 22.08 -9.52 10.91
C LEU A 241 23.27 -9.39 9.96
N LYS A 242 23.08 -9.73 8.69
CA LYS A 242 24.04 -9.50 7.62
C LYS A 242 23.66 -8.24 6.88
N GLU A 243 24.57 -7.26 6.85
CA GLU A 243 24.41 -6.05 6.05
C GLU A 243 24.78 -6.33 4.59
N LYS A 244 23.97 -5.80 3.68
CA LYS A 244 24.14 -5.89 2.22
C LYS A 244 23.89 -4.53 1.58
N ILE A 245 24.45 -4.33 0.39
CA ILE A 245 24.31 -3.09 -0.40
C ILE A 245 23.52 -3.42 -1.67
N LEU A 246 22.51 -2.62 -1.96
CA LEU A 246 21.76 -2.62 -3.20
C LEU A 246 22.15 -1.40 -4.03
N ALA A 247 22.70 -1.61 -5.22
CA ALA A 247 22.89 -0.56 -6.21
C ALA A 247 21.57 -0.32 -6.96
N VAL A 248 20.87 0.76 -6.64
CA VAL A 248 19.62 1.16 -7.31
C VAL A 248 19.97 2.00 -8.53
N ARG A 249 19.67 1.48 -9.72
CA ARG A 249 19.84 2.18 -10.99
C ARG A 249 18.53 2.83 -11.42
N LYS A 250 18.62 4.04 -11.98
CA LYS A 250 17.50 4.76 -12.57
C LYS A 250 17.85 5.27 -13.95
N SER A 251 16.90 5.16 -14.87
CA SER A 251 16.92 5.79 -16.19
C SER A 251 16.00 7.01 -16.23
N VAL A 252 15.90 7.70 -17.36
CA VAL A 252 14.89 8.75 -17.59
C VAL A 252 13.46 8.26 -17.44
N HIS A 253 13.22 6.96 -17.58
CA HIS A 253 11.89 6.34 -17.46
C HIS A 253 11.54 5.95 -16.02
N GLY A 254 12.53 5.78 -15.13
CA GLY A 254 12.32 5.38 -13.74
C GLY A 254 13.28 4.32 -13.25
N ALA A 255 12.89 3.57 -12.22
CA ALA A 255 13.68 2.51 -11.61
C ALA A 255 13.99 1.38 -12.61
N VAL A 256 15.22 0.88 -12.58
CA VAL A 256 15.73 -0.14 -13.52
C VAL A 256 15.88 -1.48 -12.82
N PHE A 257 15.41 -2.52 -13.49
CA PHE A 257 15.40 -3.90 -13.00
C PHE A 257 15.91 -4.88 -14.07
N GLU A 258 16.50 -5.97 -13.62
CA GLU A 258 16.79 -7.15 -14.44
C GLU A 258 15.59 -8.09 -14.36
N ARG A 259 15.09 -8.50 -15.51
CA ARG A 259 14.05 -9.52 -15.63
C ARG A 259 14.63 -10.93 -15.54
N GLN A 260 13.79 -11.90 -15.22
CA GLN A 260 14.20 -13.31 -15.18
C GLN A 260 14.65 -13.87 -16.53
N ASP A 261 14.22 -13.27 -17.64
CA ASP A 261 14.65 -13.61 -19.01
C ASP A 261 15.97 -12.93 -19.43
N GLY A 262 16.59 -12.14 -18.54
CA GLY A 262 17.85 -11.44 -18.78
C GLY A 262 17.69 -10.06 -19.43
N GLU A 263 16.46 -9.61 -19.71
CA GLU A 263 16.23 -8.27 -20.23
C GLU A 263 16.32 -7.21 -19.12
N THR A 264 16.90 -6.06 -19.45
CA THR A 264 16.92 -4.89 -18.56
C THR A 264 15.74 -4.00 -18.88
N VAL A 265 14.94 -3.69 -17.86
CA VAL A 265 13.74 -2.86 -18.00
C VAL A 265 13.73 -1.69 -17.03
N ALA A 266 13.12 -0.59 -17.45
CA ALA A 266 12.80 0.53 -16.58
C ALA A 266 11.30 0.59 -16.32
N LEU A 267 10.92 0.87 -15.08
CA LEU A 267 9.53 0.96 -14.64
C LEU A 267 9.13 2.41 -14.41
N ARG A 268 8.06 2.84 -15.08
CA ARG A 268 7.38 4.10 -14.80
C ARG A 268 5.99 3.82 -14.24
N VAL A 269 5.69 4.35 -13.06
CA VAL A 269 4.39 4.26 -12.42
C VAL A 269 3.73 5.63 -12.43
N ALA A 270 2.49 5.72 -12.89
CA ALA A 270 1.72 6.96 -12.90
C ALA A 270 1.29 7.37 -11.49
N GLY A 271 1.21 8.68 -11.23
CA GLY A 271 0.67 9.23 -9.98
C GLY A 271 1.61 9.15 -8.78
N LEU A 272 2.91 8.84 -8.98
CA LEU A 272 3.90 8.88 -7.89
C LEU A 272 4.18 10.30 -7.35
N ASP A 273 3.68 11.31 -8.02
CA ASP A 273 3.68 12.72 -7.61
C ASP A 273 2.39 13.15 -6.88
N ARG A 274 1.46 12.22 -6.64
CA ARG A 274 0.13 12.49 -6.04
C ARG A 274 -0.03 11.82 -4.68
N PRO A 275 0.39 12.47 -3.58
CA PRO A 275 0.40 11.86 -2.25
C PRO A 275 -0.98 11.78 -1.57
N GLY A 276 -2.01 12.44 -2.13
CA GLY A 276 -3.28 12.71 -1.46
C GLY A 276 -4.30 11.56 -1.45
N MET A 277 -3.95 10.35 -1.89
CA MET A 277 -4.91 9.26 -2.05
C MET A 277 -5.71 8.92 -0.77
N LEU A 278 -5.05 8.79 0.37
CA LEU A 278 -5.73 8.48 1.64
C LEU A 278 -6.61 9.65 2.09
N GLN A 279 -6.13 10.88 1.95
CA GLN A 279 -6.90 12.09 2.24
C GLN A 279 -8.14 12.15 1.35
N GLN A 280 -7.99 11.88 0.05
CA GLN A 280 -9.10 11.88 -0.90
C GLN A 280 -10.19 10.87 -0.48
N TYR A 281 -9.82 9.64 -0.11
CA TYR A 281 -10.80 8.68 0.42
C TYR A 281 -11.49 9.18 1.68
N PHE A 282 -10.74 9.79 2.59
CA PHE A 282 -11.29 10.36 3.82
C PHE A 282 -12.28 11.48 3.53
N ASP A 283 -11.95 12.40 2.63
CA ASP A 283 -12.80 13.52 2.24
C ASP A 283 -14.06 13.06 1.50
N MET A 284 -13.92 12.14 0.54
CA MET A 284 -15.05 11.54 -0.19
C MET A 284 -16.06 10.88 0.75
N LEU A 285 -15.58 10.22 1.82
CA LEU A 285 -16.45 9.54 2.78
C LEU A 285 -17.24 10.51 3.70
N GLN A 286 -16.77 11.73 3.83
CA GLN A 286 -17.48 12.78 4.60
C GLN A 286 -18.45 13.59 3.74
N ALA A 287 -18.40 13.44 2.41
CA ALA A 287 -19.29 14.14 1.51
C ALA A 287 -20.75 13.79 1.80
N THR A 288 -21.62 14.80 1.81
CA THR A 288 -23.06 14.67 2.04
C THR A 288 -23.88 14.90 0.77
N SER A 289 -23.21 15.26 -0.33
CA SER A 289 -23.79 15.49 -1.64
C SER A 289 -22.82 15.11 -2.76
N PHE A 290 -23.35 14.89 -3.97
CA PHE A 290 -22.54 14.64 -5.15
C PHE A 290 -21.62 15.83 -5.48
N ALA A 291 -22.08 17.06 -5.24
CA ALA A 291 -21.27 18.25 -5.46
C ALA A 291 -20.07 18.35 -4.50
N GLU A 292 -20.20 17.88 -3.27
CA GLU A 292 -19.08 17.77 -2.32
C GLU A 292 -18.13 16.64 -2.70
N PHE A 293 -18.69 15.49 -3.11
CA PHE A 293 -17.89 14.33 -3.55
C PHE A 293 -16.99 14.64 -4.75
N THR A 294 -17.39 15.55 -5.65
CA THR A 294 -16.65 15.88 -6.89
C THR A 294 -15.65 17.03 -6.75
N LYS A 295 -15.55 17.64 -5.56
CA LYS A 295 -14.52 18.66 -5.25
C LYS A 295 -13.15 18.05 -5.02
#